data_fe1ff91427effa7e24f1130ad5325b5b
#
_entry.id   fe1ff91427effa7e24f1130ad5325b5b
#
_cell.length_a   1.000
_cell.length_b   1.000
_cell.length_c   1.000
_cell.angle_alpha   90.00
_cell.angle_beta   90.00
_cell.angle_gamma   90.00
#
_symmetry.space_group_name_H-M   'P 1'
#
loop_
_entity.id
_entity.type
_entity.pdbx_description
1 polymer ?
#
loop_
_entity_poly.entity_id
_entity_poly.type
_entity_poly.pdbx_seq_one_letter_code
_entity_poly.pdbx_strand_id
1 'polypeptide(L)'
;MNESRLGRLKPILLGLLTCWLSLVKVAAHDAPTSFIDLHVSPKGVDASVTASNTDLAHELPSVEPDMLLQPAVIEVQREAIAAAVQSRLQISVAGKSQRAELRKVISLPEKRDLRLDFHYSWSAVPSSFAIQCRLFPYDPRHRTFLNIYQNGQLEQQQIFEGEKSTSVYLTGSGQSVGDVVRQFLFEGVHHIFIGPDHILFVVGLLLLGGGVGRLLKIVTAFTFAHSITLGLATFHIASPPASLIEPAIALSIVFVGASAFLGTKQHDPRLLFAFCFGLIHGFGFANALQEMMLPRQAVGWSLFAFNGGVEIGQGCIVLAVAPMLALLRRRDPIFADRIVAAAALCVTVAGAYWFFQRVMA
;
A
#
# COMPACT_ATOMS: atom_id res chain seq x y z
N MET A 1 -18.86 -41.65 -3.88
CA MET A 1 -18.54 -40.39 -4.58
C MET A 1 -18.45 -40.74 -6.06
N ASN A 2 -19.41 -40.28 -6.88
CA ASN A 2 -19.68 -40.83 -8.21
C ASN A 2 -18.66 -40.32 -9.25
N GLU A 3 -18.00 -41.18 -10.02
CA GLU A 3 -16.98 -40.87 -11.05
C GLU A 3 -17.45 -39.83 -12.10
N SER A 4 -18.75 -39.75 -12.36
CA SER A 4 -19.34 -38.75 -13.26
C SER A 4 -19.26 -37.30 -12.74
N ARG A 5 -19.02 -37.07 -11.44
CA ARG A 5 -18.85 -35.75 -10.83
C ARG A 5 -17.39 -35.26 -10.96
N LEU A 6 -16.40 -36.14 -10.89
CA LEU A 6 -14.98 -35.82 -11.10
C LEU A 6 -14.67 -35.37 -12.55
N GLY A 7 -15.34 -35.99 -13.53
CA GLY A 7 -15.12 -35.67 -14.94
C GLY A 7 -15.59 -34.28 -15.34
N ARG A 8 -16.64 -33.73 -14.67
CA ARG A 8 -17.16 -32.37 -14.92
C ARG A 8 -16.41 -31.26 -14.14
N LEU A 9 -15.65 -31.64 -13.12
CA LEU A 9 -14.81 -30.69 -12.36
C LEU A 9 -13.48 -30.38 -13.05
N LYS A 10 -12.96 -31.29 -13.87
CA LYS A 10 -11.67 -31.13 -14.58
C LYS A 10 -11.59 -29.86 -15.45
N PRO A 11 -12.57 -29.52 -16.32
CA PRO A 11 -12.47 -28.31 -17.14
C PRO A 11 -12.64 -27.01 -16.32
N ILE A 12 -13.41 -27.05 -15.22
CA ILE A 12 -13.58 -25.92 -14.33
C ILE A 12 -12.31 -25.67 -13.52
N LEU A 13 -11.69 -26.72 -13.01
CA LEU A 13 -10.40 -26.69 -12.32
C LEU A 13 -9.27 -26.24 -13.26
N LEU A 14 -9.29 -26.69 -14.52
CA LEU A 14 -8.30 -26.26 -15.51
C LEU A 14 -8.47 -24.79 -15.91
N GLY A 15 -9.71 -24.33 -16.09
CA GLY A 15 -10.02 -22.91 -16.37
C GLY A 15 -9.69 -21.99 -15.19
N LEU A 16 -9.93 -22.45 -13.95
CA LEU A 16 -9.54 -21.73 -12.73
C LEU A 16 -8.02 -21.73 -12.53
N LEU A 17 -7.35 -22.85 -12.87
CA LEU A 17 -5.89 -22.96 -12.82
C LEU A 17 -5.21 -22.04 -13.85
N THR A 18 -5.76 -21.92 -15.06
CA THR A 18 -5.25 -20.99 -16.09
C THR A 18 -5.53 -19.53 -15.74
N CYS A 19 -6.69 -19.22 -15.18
CA CYS A 19 -7.00 -17.88 -14.62
C CYS A 19 -6.07 -17.56 -13.43
N TRP A 20 -5.80 -18.53 -12.59
CA TRP A 20 -4.89 -18.40 -11.44
C TRP A 20 -3.42 -18.22 -11.89
N LEU A 21 -2.95 -18.95 -12.90
CA LEU A 21 -1.61 -18.78 -13.45
C LEU A 21 -1.39 -17.40 -14.09
N SER A 22 -2.44 -16.73 -14.56
CA SER A 22 -2.37 -15.34 -15.03
C SER A 22 -2.40 -14.32 -13.88
N LEU A 23 -2.98 -14.66 -12.71
CA LEU A 23 -2.97 -13.86 -11.49
C LEU A 23 -1.67 -14.01 -10.67
N VAL A 24 -0.95 -15.13 -10.82
CA VAL A 24 0.31 -15.40 -10.09
C VAL A 24 1.45 -14.44 -10.44
N LYS A 25 1.34 -13.67 -11.53
CA LYS A 25 2.29 -12.57 -11.83
C LYS A 25 2.06 -11.30 -11.01
N VAL A 26 1.03 -11.26 -10.18
CA VAL A 26 0.88 -10.17 -9.20
C VAL A 26 1.75 -10.54 -8.00
N ALA A 27 3.01 -10.13 -8.04
CA ALA A 27 3.87 -10.16 -6.86
C ALA A 27 3.16 -9.41 -5.74
N ALA A 28 2.98 -10.06 -4.59
CA ALA A 28 2.46 -9.43 -3.39
C ALA A 28 3.58 -8.58 -2.73
N HIS A 29 4.19 -7.69 -3.51
CA HIS A 29 5.01 -6.63 -2.98
C HIS A 29 4.12 -5.41 -2.84
N ASP A 30 4.23 -4.71 -1.72
CA ASP A 30 3.69 -3.36 -1.59
C ASP A 30 4.12 -2.57 -2.84
N ALA A 31 3.22 -1.70 -3.33
CA ALA A 31 3.55 -0.89 -4.50
C ALA A 31 4.86 -0.17 -4.21
N PRO A 32 5.86 -0.21 -5.12
CA PRO A 32 7.16 0.41 -4.88
C PRO A 32 6.95 1.89 -4.56
N THR A 33 7.55 2.34 -3.47
CA THR A 33 7.34 3.69 -2.93
C THR A 33 8.66 4.41 -2.73
N SER A 34 8.63 5.72 -2.89
CA SER A 34 9.71 6.63 -2.51
C SER A 34 9.15 7.85 -1.79
N PHE A 35 10.01 8.55 -1.06
CA PHE A 35 9.62 9.70 -0.23
C PHE A 35 10.51 10.88 -0.54
N ILE A 36 9.91 12.06 -0.60
CA ILE A 36 10.59 13.34 -0.78
C ILE A 36 10.11 14.29 0.31
N ASP A 37 11.00 14.67 1.20
CA ASP A 37 10.75 15.67 2.21
C ASP A 37 11.47 16.96 1.82
N LEU A 38 10.71 18.03 1.59
CA LEU A 38 11.21 19.36 1.26
C LEU A 38 11.08 20.28 2.47
N HIS A 39 12.20 20.74 3.01
CA HIS A 39 12.23 21.72 4.09
C HIS A 39 12.53 23.11 3.51
N VAL A 40 11.50 23.95 3.46
CA VAL A 40 11.57 25.31 2.91
C VAL A 40 12.16 26.25 3.95
N SER A 41 13.21 26.97 3.58
CA SER A 41 13.90 27.96 4.41
C SER A 41 14.13 29.28 3.64
N PRO A 42 14.47 30.36 4.34
CA PRO A 42 14.82 31.62 3.67
C PRO A 42 16.02 31.52 2.69
N LYS A 43 16.89 30.54 2.85
CA LYS A 43 18.10 30.35 2.06
C LYS A 43 17.96 29.34 0.92
N GLY A 44 16.89 28.55 0.92
CA GLY A 44 16.72 27.50 -0.06
C GLY A 44 15.74 26.42 0.39
N VAL A 45 15.75 25.28 -0.32
CA VAL A 45 15.03 24.07 0.04
C VAL A 45 16.04 22.96 0.28
N ASP A 46 15.96 22.36 1.46
CA ASP A 46 16.63 21.09 1.73
C ASP A 46 15.69 19.95 1.36
N ALA A 47 16.12 19.10 0.43
CA ALA A 47 15.34 17.97 -0.06
C ALA A 47 15.98 16.66 0.37
N SER A 48 15.24 15.82 1.10
CA SER A 48 15.63 14.46 1.44
C SER A 48 14.82 13.49 0.59
N VAL A 49 15.49 12.73 -0.26
CA VAL A 49 14.89 11.70 -1.13
C VAL A 49 15.24 10.33 -0.59
N THR A 50 14.22 9.55 -0.21
CA THR A 50 14.39 8.16 0.23
C THR A 50 13.80 7.22 -0.82
N ALA A 51 14.59 6.26 -1.27
CA ALA A 51 14.19 5.28 -2.28
C ALA A 51 14.84 3.93 -2.03
N SER A 52 14.21 2.86 -2.50
CA SER A 52 14.71 1.50 -2.33
C SER A 52 16.02 1.27 -3.08
N ASN A 53 16.88 0.43 -2.53
CA ASN A 53 18.11 0.02 -3.20
C ASN A 53 17.85 -0.67 -4.54
N THR A 54 16.73 -1.38 -4.66
CA THR A 54 16.30 -2.07 -5.90
C THR A 54 15.97 -1.08 -6.99
N ASP A 55 15.19 -0.03 -6.67
CA ASP A 55 14.80 1.00 -7.64
C ASP A 55 16.02 1.81 -8.11
N LEU A 56 16.91 2.16 -7.18
CA LEU A 56 18.14 2.88 -7.52
C LEU A 56 19.11 2.02 -8.35
N ALA A 57 19.23 0.72 -8.05
CA ALA A 57 20.06 -0.20 -8.82
C ALA A 57 19.54 -0.37 -10.25
N HIS A 58 18.23 -0.30 -10.47
CA HIS A 58 17.64 -0.33 -11.82
C HIS A 58 18.15 0.82 -12.69
N GLU A 59 18.38 2.00 -12.10
CA GLU A 59 18.95 3.17 -12.79
C GLU A 59 20.50 3.07 -12.91
N LEU A 60 21.13 2.09 -12.26
CA LEU A 60 22.58 1.86 -12.22
C LEU A 60 22.91 0.41 -12.63
N PRO A 61 22.79 0.07 -13.92
CA PRO A 61 22.81 -1.34 -14.40
C PRO A 61 24.06 -2.15 -14.09
N SER A 62 25.13 -1.52 -13.55
CA SER A 62 26.40 -2.19 -13.18
C SER A 62 26.48 -2.54 -11.70
N VAL A 63 25.45 -2.28 -10.89
CA VAL A 63 25.49 -2.42 -9.44
C VAL A 63 24.33 -3.29 -8.96
N GLU A 64 24.66 -4.35 -8.22
CA GLU A 64 23.67 -5.18 -7.56
C GLU A 64 22.97 -4.41 -6.41
N PRO A 65 21.64 -4.56 -6.21
CA PRO A 65 20.89 -3.79 -5.21
C PRO A 65 21.52 -3.80 -3.81
N ASP A 66 21.89 -4.96 -3.30
CA ASP A 66 22.44 -5.09 -1.94
C ASP A 66 23.85 -4.50 -1.79
N MET A 67 24.58 -4.38 -2.89
CA MET A 67 25.88 -3.70 -2.91
C MET A 67 25.73 -2.18 -2.70
N LEU A 68 24.61 -1.57 -3.14
CA LEU A 68 24.33 -0.15 -2.92
C LEU A 68 24.17 0.20 -1.43
N LEU A 69 23.91 -0.76 -0.56
CA LEU A 69 23.81 -0.51 0.89
C LEU A 69 25.18 -0.43 1.57
N GLN A 70 26.27 -0.81 0.87
CA GLN A 70 27.63 -0.78 1.42
C GLN A 70 28.25 0.62 1.31
N PRO A 71 28.79 1.21 2.38
CA PRO A 71 29.36 2.55 2.37
C PRO A 71 30.44 2.78 1.30
N ALA A 72 31.27 1.77 1.05
CA ALA A 72 32.33 1.85 0.03
C ALA A 72 31.78 1.97 -1.39
N VAL A 73 30.68 1.26 -1.71
CA VAL A 73 30.03 1.33 -3.01
C VAL A 73 29.28 2.65 -3.17
N ILE A 74 28.62 3.12 -2.11
CA ILE A 74 27.97 4.45 -2.10
C ILE A 74 28.98 5.54 -2.43
N GLU A 75 30.18 5.52 -1.84
CA GLU A 75 31.17 6.56 -2.09
C GLU A 75 31.64 6.56 -3.55
N VAL A 76 31.84 5.39 -4.15
CA VAL A 76 32.22 5.24 -5.57
C VAL A 76 31.09 5.66 -6.50
N GLN A 77 29.84 5.32 -6.18
CA GLN A 77 28.66 5.55 -7.03
C GLN A 77 27.93 6.85 -6.70
N ARG A 78 28.42 7.63 -5.76
CA ARG A 78 27.76 8.80 -5.19
C ARG A 78 27.21 9.77 -6.24
N GLU A 79 28.05 10.11 -7.21
CA GLU A 79 27.67 11.05 -8.29
C GLU A 79 26.66 10.43 -9.26
N ALA A 80 26.80 9.15 -9.57
CA ALA A 80 25.87 8.45 -10.46
C ALA A 80 24.48 8.30 -9.83
N ILE A 81 24.42 7.93 -8.53
CA ILE A 81 23.18 7.86 -7.76
C ILE A 81 22.51 9.24 -7.70
N ALA A 82 23.28 10.29 -7.42
CA ALA A 82 22.76 11.66 -7.37
C ALA A 82 22.24 12.13 -8.72
N ALA A 83 22.96 11.86 -9.81
CA ALA A 83 22.56 12.22 -11.16
C ALA A 83 21.26 11.52 -11.59
N ALA A 84 21.09 10.23 -11.25
CA ALA A 84 19.87 9.49 -11.49
C ALA A 84 18.66 10.17 -10.84
N VAL A 85 18.76 10.53 -9.56
CA VAL A 85 17.68 11.23 -8.83
C VAL A 85 17.46 12.65 -9.36
N GLN A 86 18.53 13.43 -9.57
CA GLN A 86 18.44 14.83 -10.06
C GLN A 86 17.83 14.94 -11.46
N SER A 87 18.03 13.95 -12.32
CA SER A 87 17.41 13.92 -13.65
C SER A 87 15.89 13.76 -13.58
N ARG A 88 15.37 13.25 -12.48
CA ARG A 88 13.97 12.88 -12.25
C ARG A 88 13.23 13.79 -11.26
N LEU A 89 13.96 14.55 -10.43
CA LEU A 89 13.43 15.53 -9.49
C LEU A 89 13.94 16.91 -9.84
N GLN A 90 13.03 17.80 -10.27
CA GLN A 90 13.35 19.17 -10.62
C GLN A 90 12.53 20.14 -9.81
N ILE A 91 13.19 21.13 -9.23
CA ILE A 91 12.55 22.27 -8.57
C ILE A 91 12.78 23.50 -9.44
N SER A 92 11.72 24.22 -9.77
CA SER A 92 11.78 25.42 -10.59
C SER A 92 11.09 26.62 -9.93
N VAL A 93 11.72 27.78 -10.05
CA VAL A 93 11.21 29.09 -9.57
C VAL A 93 11.02 29.99 -10.77
N ALA A 94 9.83 30.54 -10.95
CA ALA A 94 9.47 31.38 -12.11
C ALA A 94 9.89 30.74 -13.47
N GLY A 95 9.69 29.41 -13.59
CA GLY A 95 10.01 28.64 -14.80
C GLY A 95 11.50 28.32 -14.99
N LYS A 96 12.38 28.75 -14.09
CA LYS A 96 13.83 28.44 -14.16
C LYS A 96 14.13 27.30 -13.18
N SER A 97 14.70 26.20 -13.72
CA SER A 97 15.17 25.07 -12.89
C SER A 97 16.29 25.50 -11.94
N GLN A 98 16.17 25.10 -10.68
CA GLN A 98 17.20 25.35 -9.66
C GLN A 98 18.20 24.21 -9.67
N ARG A 99 19.46 24.54 -9.44
CA ARG A 99 20.53 23.54 -9.38
C ARG A 99 20.52 22.87 -8.00
N ALA A 100 20.49 21.56 -7.98
CA ALA A 100 20.63 20.76 -6.77
C ALA A 100 22.11 20.58 -6.40
N GLU A 101 22.45 20.74 -5.15
CA GLU A 101 23.75 20.39 -4.58
C GLU A 101 23.57 19.16 -3.69
N LEU A 102 24.23 18.05 -4.02
CA LEU A 102 24.22 16.86 -3.18
C LEU A 102 25.02 17.11 -1.89
N ARG A 103 24.36 16.98 -0.75
CA ARG A 103 24.98 17.11 0.59
C ARG A 103 25.47 15.76 1.10
N LYS A 104 24.59 14.76 1.10
CA LYS A 104 24.84 13.47 1.73
C LYS A 104 24.09 12.34 1.03
N VAL A 105 24.69 11.13 1.06
CA VAL A 105 24.00 9.86 0.77
C VAL A 105 24.15 8.98 2.00
N ILE A 106 23.03 8.42 2.48
CA ILE A 106 22.96 7.64 3.71
C ILE A 106 22.31 6.31 3.37
N SER A 107 22.98 5.22 3.77
CA SER A 107 22.40 3.88 3.72
C SER A 107 21.45 3.66 4.90
N LEU A 108 20.31 3.04 4.64
CA LEU A 108 19.32 2.60 5.61
C LEU A 108 19.12 1.08 5.47
N PRO A 109 20.08 0.24 5.92
CA PRO A 109 20.10 -1.19 5.62
C PRO A 109 18.87 -1.95 6.13
N GLU A 110 18.32 -1.56 7.29
CA GLU A 110 17.15 -2.19 7.89
C GLU A 110 15.88 -2.06 7.01
N LYS A 111 15.83 -0.98 6.20
CA LYS A 111 14.73 -0.70 5.26
C LYS A 111 15.08 -1.08 3.82
N ARG A 112 16.34 -1.44 3.55
CA ARG A 112 16.91 -1.63 2.21
C ARG A 112 16.79 -0.38 1.34
N ASP A 113 16.90 0.81 1.96
CA ASP A 113 16.75 2.10 1.31
C ASP A 113 18.06 2.90 1.33
N LEU A 114 18.12 3.88 0.44
CA LEU A 114 19.08 4.97 0.50
C LEU A 114 18.35 6.31 0.65
N ARG A 115 18.92 7.20 1.47
CA ARG A 115 18.48 8.59 1.58
C ARG A 115 19.52 9.50 0.98
N LEU A 116 19.10 10.37 0.07
CA LEU A 116 19.91 11.39 -0.57
C LEU A 116 19.45 12.78 -0.10
N ASP A 117 20.33 13.55 0.49
CA ASP A 117 20.06 14.91 0.93
C ASP A 117 20.64 15.90 -0.08
N PHE A 118 19.76 16.73 -0.68
CA PHE A 118 20.10 17.79 -1.63
C PHE A 118 19.77 19.16 -1.06
N HIS A 119 20.48 20.17 -1.54
CA HIS A 119 20.17 21.57 -1.27
C HIS A 119 19.92 22.33 -2.58
N TYR A 120 18.81 23.07 -2.64
CA TYR A 120 18.47 23.97 -3.73
C TYR A 120 18.50 25.40 -3.19
N SER A 121 19.45 26.23 -3.65
CA SER A 121 19.63 27.59 -3.18
C SER A 121 18.77 28.58 -3.96
N TRP A 122 18.25 29.60 -3.30
CA TRP A 122 17.65 30.77 -3.93
C TRP A 122 18.16 32.09 -3.31
N SER A 123 18.10 33.16 -4.09
CA SER A 123 18.55 34.48 -3.63
C SER A 123 17.52 35.18 -2.75
N ALA A 124 16.23 34.85 -2.89
CA ALA A 124 15.11 35.34 -2.09
C ALA A 124 14.03 34.25 -2.07
N VAL A 125 13.26 34.19 -0.98
CA VAL A 125 12.13 33.24 -0.86
C VAL A 125 11.13 33.53 -1.98
N PRO A 126 10.89 32.59 -2.89
CA PRO A 126 9.93 32.79 -3.96
C PRO A 126 8.49 32.73 -3.39
N SER A 127 7.56 33.46 -4.00
CA SER A 127 6.13 33.32 -3.68
C SER A 127 5.55 31.96 -4.04
N SER A 128 6.17 31.27 -5.01
CA SER A 128 5.83 29.91 -5.39
C SER A 128 7.00 29.21 -6.08
N PHE A 129 7.03 27.89 -6.02
CA PHE A 129 7.91 27.06 -6.83
C PHE A 129 7.19 25.82 -7.32
N ALA A 130 7.60 25.32 -8.47
CA ALA A 130 7.08 24.09 -9.02
C ALA A 130 8.05 22.94 -8.78
N ILE A 131 7.50 21.79 -8.46
CA ILE A 131 8.21 20.52 -8.27
C ILE A 131 7.74 19.59 -9.39
N GLN A 132 8.68 19.08 -10.18
CA GLN A 132 8.42 18.04 -11.15
C GLN A 132 9.21 16.79 -10.73
N CYS A 133 8.51 15.68 -10.56
CA CYS A 133 9.12 14.46 -10.07
C CYS A 133 8.49 13.22 -10.72
N ARG A 134 9.35 12.35 -11.26
CA ARG A 134 9.00 11.00 -11.73
C ARG A 134 10.24 10.12 -11.52
N LEU A 135 10.46 9.68 -10.27
CA LEU A 135 11.72 9.04 -9.88
C LEU A 135 11.99 7.76 -10.67
N PHE A 136 11.01 6.87 -10.79
CA PHE A 136 11.18 5.56 -11.40
C PHE A 136 10.11 5.29 -12.47
N PRO A 137 10.26 5.88 -13.68
CA PRO A 137 9.26 5.78 -14.75
C PRO A 137 9.13 4.38 -15.36
N TYR A 138 10.04 3.46 -15.06
CA TYR A 138 10.01 2.09 -15.52
C TYR A 138 8.91 1.26 -14.85
N ASP A 139 8.50 1.62 -13.62
CA ASP A 139 7.35 1.01 -12.95
C ASP A 139 6.16 2.00 -12.91
N PRO A 140 5.10 1.76 -13.70
CA PRO A 140 3.91 2.61 -13.70
C PRO A 140 3.16 2.64 -12.37
N ARG A 141 3.41 1.67 -11.47
CA ARG A 141 2.77 1.60 -10.15
C ARG A 141 3.58 2.30 -9.08
N HIS A 142 4.79 2.78 -9.41
CA HIS A 142 5.64 3.47 -8.45
C HIS A 142 4.98 4.76 -7.96
N ARG A 143 4.96 4.94 -6.65
CA ARG A 143 4.36 6.10 -5.98
C ARG A 143 5.43 6.88 -5.24
N THR A 144 5.47 8.20 -5.46
CA THR A 144 6.37 9.09 -4.75
C THR A 144 5.56 10.01 -3.85
N PHE A 145 5.80 9.93 -2.54
CA PHE A 145 5.18 10.79 -1.54
C PHE A 145 6.03 12.06 -1.39
N LEU A 146 5.40 13.21 -1.62
CA LEU A 146 6.01 14.52 -1.45
C LEU A 146 5.45 15.19 -0.21
N ASN A 147 6.31 15.55 0.71
CA ASN A 147 5.99 16.36 1.89
C ASN A 147 6.73 17.69 1.82
N ILE A 148 6.04 18.80 2.04
CA ILE A 148 6.64 20.12 2.06
C ILE A 148 6.46 20.73 3.46
N TYR A 149 7.58 21.02 4.09
CA TYR A 149 7.65 21.59 5.42
C TYR A 149 8.10 23.05 5.35
N GLN A 150 7.43 23.93 6.07
CA GLN A 150 7.86 25.30 6.30
C GLN A 150 7.78 25.61 7.80
N ASN A 151 8.83 26.23 8.34
CA ASN A 151 8.94 26.50 9.78
C ASN A 151 8.76 25.26 10.68
N GLY A 152 9.17 24.08 10.19
CA GLY A 152 9.02 22.80 10.90
C GLY A 152 7.60 22.22 10.91
N GLN A 153 6.66 22.85 10.20
CA GLN A 153 5.29 22.34 10.03
C GLN A 153 5.09 21.80 8.61
N LEU A 154 4.36 20.70 8.48
CA LEU A 154 3.94 20.20 7.18
C LEU A 154 2.87 21.14 6.61
N GLU A 155 3.18 21.75 5.48
CA GLU A 155 2.29 22.69 4.80
C GLU A 155 1.53 22.04 3.64
N GLN A 156 2.17 21.09 2.96
CA GLN A 156 1.56 20.38 1.84
C GLN A 156 2.05 18.95 1.76
N GLN A 157 1.14 18.02 1.45
CA GLN A 157 1.45 16.65 1.10
C GLN A 157 0.81 16.29 -0.24
N GLN A 158 1.54 15.56 -1.09
CA GLN A 158 1.06 15.13 -2.39
C GLN A 158 1.65 13.78 -2.76
N ILE A 159 0.94 13.03 -3.61
CA ILE A 159 1.40 11.75 -4.17
C ILE A 159 1.54 11.92 -5.67
N PHE A 160 2.72 11.59 -6.18
CA PHE A 160 2.98 11.45 -7.59
C PHE A 160 2.83 10.00 -8.02
N GLU A 161 1.99 9.77 -9.02
CA GLU A 161 1.69 8.45 -9.56
C GLU A 161 1.34 8.57 -11.05
N GLY A 162 1.89 7.70 -11.89
CA GLY A 162 1.63 7.69 -13.32
C GLY A 162 2.00 9.02 -14.00
N GLU A 163 1.00 9.71 -14.58
CA GLU A 163 1.20 11.00 -15.27
C GLU A 163 1.20 12.21 -14.32
N LYS A 164 0.74 12.03 -13.06
CA LYS A 164 0.80 13.10 -12.05
C LYS A 164 2.24 13.26 -11.57
N SER A 165 3.00 14.09 -12.23
CA SER A 165 4.42 14.30 -11.97
C SER A 165 4.78 15.74 -11.59
N THR A 166 3.80 16.64 -11.47
CA THR A 166 4.05 18.06 -11.19
C THR A 166 3.17 18.57 -10.05
N SER A 167 3.77 19.33 -9.15
CA SER A 167 3.12 20.08 -8.08
C SER A 167 3.60 21.52 -8.07
N VAL A 168 2.73 22.45 -7.65
CA VAL A 168 3.09 23.83 -7.38
C VAL A 168 2.83 24.11 -5.92
N TYR A 169 3.85 24.61 -5.23
CA TYR A 169 3.75 25.06 -3.86
C TYR A 169 3.71 26.59 -3.80
N LEU A 170 2.71 27.13 -3.11
CA LEU A 170 2.60 28.56 -2.81
C LEU A 170 3.14 28.77 -1.40
N THR A 171 4.17 29.57 -1.27
CA THR A 171 4.84 29.79 0.01
C THR A 171 3.89 30.48 1.00
N GLY A 172 3.66 29.84 2.16
CA GLY A 172 2.74 30.35 3.20
C GLY A 172 1.27 29.97 3.04
N SER A 173 0.92 29.10 2.06
CA SER A 173 -0.42 28.54 1.93
C SER A 173 -0.44 27.10 2.46
N GLY A 174 -0.81 26.90 3.73
CA GLY A 174 -1.00 25.56 4.29
C GLY A 174 -2.12 24.79 3.60
N GLN A 175 -1.96 23.47 3.49
CA GLN A 175 -3.01 22.59 2.99
C GLN A 175 -4.21 22.62 3.94
N SER A 176 -5.42 22.79 3.42
CA SER A 176 -6.61 22.79 4.27
C SER A 176 -6.87 21.38 4.85
N VAL A 177 -7.46 21.31 6.05
CA VAL A 177 -7.88 20.03 6.66
C VAL A 177 -8.78 19.24 5.70
N GLY A 178 -9.63 19.96 4.93
CA GLY A 178 -10.51 19.34 3.92
C GLY A 178 -9.74 18.61 2.80
N ASP A 179 -8.64 19.19 2.33
CA ASP A 179 -7.80 18.57 1.30
C ASP A 179 -7.08 17.33 1.84
N VAL A 180 -6.59 17.38 3.07
CA VAL A 180 -6.00 16.23 3.76
C VAL A 180 -7.02 15.11 3.90
N VAL A 181 -8.22 15.41 4.41
CA VAL A 181 -9.31 14.44 4.57
C VAL A 181 -9.67 13.80 3.24
N ARG A 182 -9.87 14.61 2.18
CA ARG A 182 -10.21 14.08 0.85
C ARG A 182 -9.12 13.16 0.30
N GLN A 183 -7.86 13.56 0.44
CA GLN A 183 -6.72 12.78 -0.02
C GLN A 183 -6.66 11.42 0.69
N PHE A 184 -6.67 11.41 2.03
CA PHE A 184 -6.57 10.17 2.81
C PHE A 184 -7.80 9.27 2.70
N LEU A 185 -8.99 9.85 2.49
CA LEU A 185 -10.19 9.09 2.18
C LEU A 185 -10.03 8.31 0.88
N PHE A 186 -9.53 8.98 -0.17
CA PHE A 186 -9.23 8.33 -1.45
C PHE A 186 -8.16 7.25 -1.31
N GLU A 187 -7.09 7.52 -0.56
CA GLU A 187 -6.03 6.56 -0.30
C GLU A 187 -6.53 5.31 0.43
N GLY A 188 -7.44 5.47 1.39
CA GLY A 188 -8.06 4.32 2.07
C GLY A 188 -8.90 3.45 1.15
N VAL A 189 -9.70 4.07 0.26
CA VAL A 189 -10.44 3.33 -0.78
C VAL A 189 -9.47 2.62 -1.72
N HIS A 190 -8.46 3.33 -2.21
CA HIS A 190 -7.45 2.81 -3.12
C HIS A 190 -6.66 1.65 -2.52
N HIS A 191 -6.26 1.76 -1.25
CA HIS A 191 -5.60 0.70 -0.49
C HIS A 191 -6.35 -0.63 -0.52
N ILE A 192 -7.67 -0.60 -0.34
CA ILE A 192 -8.51 -1.81 -0.40
C ILE A 192 -8.52 -2.41 -1.81
N PHE A 193 -8.60 -1.60 -2.86
CA PHE A 193 -8.70 -2.10 -4.23
C PHE A 193 -7.36 -2.52 -4.84
N ILE A 194 -6.24 -1.95 -4.39
CA ILE A 194 -4.90 -2.38 -4.82
C ILE A 194 -4.41 -3.58 -4.00
N GLY A 195 -4.77 -3.64 -2.71
CA GLY A 195 -4.34 -4.70 -1.80
C GLY A 195 -5.06 -6.02 -2.07
N PRO A 196 -4.47 -6.99 -2.81
CA PRO A 196 -5.11 -8.26 -3.09
C PRO A 196 -5.41 -9.05 -1.81
N ASP A 197 -4.62 -8.85 -0.75
CA ASP A 197 -4.84 -9.44 0.57
C ASP A 197 -6.21 -9.05 1.15
N HIS A 198 -6.53 -7.75 1.10
CA HIS A 198 -7.81 -7.23 1.59
C HIS A 198 -8.99 -7.73 0.76
N ILE A 199 -8.85 -7.72 -0.57
CA ILE A 199 -9.91 -8.22 -1.47
C ILE A 199 -10.18 -9.68 -1.19
N LEU A 200 -9.16 -10.54 -1.15
CA LEU A 200 -9.32 -11.98 -0.93
C LEU A 200 -9.84 -12.29 0.47
N PHE A 201 -9.39 -11.54 1.48
CA PHE A 201 -9.90 -11.69 2.83
C PHE A 201 -11.39 -11.35 2.92
N VAL A 202 -11.81 -10.18 2.39
CA VAL A 202 -13.22 -9.76 2.38
C VAL A 202 -14.07 -10.74 1.56
N VAL A 203 -13.63 -11.11 0.35
CA VAL A 203 -14.34 -12.10 -0.47
C VAL A 203 -14.46 -13.42 0.29
N GLY A 204 -13.41 -13.93 0.92
CA GLY A 204 -13.44 -15.14 1.73
C GLY A 204 -14.53 -15.09 2.82
N LEU A 205 -14.65 -13.96 3.52
CA LEU A 205 -15.73 -13.74 4.51
C LEU A 205 -17.12 -13.75 3.86
N LEU A 206 -17.28 -13.21 2.65
CA LEU A 206 -18.55 -13.14 1.93
C LEU A 206 -19.02 -14.51 1.41
N LEU A 207 -18.07 -15.39 1.03
CA LEU A 207 -18.38 -16.74 0.55
C LEU A 207 -19.17 -17.56 1.59
N LEU A 208 -18.94 -17.31 2.88
CA LEU A 208 -19.70 -17.92 3.98
C LEU A 208 -21.17 -17.52 3.99
N GLY A 209 -21.56 -16.50 3.20
CA GLY A 209 -22.93 -16.02 3.09
C GLY A 209 -23.38 -15.14 4.26
N GLY A 210 -24.63 -14.76 4.23
CA GLY A 210 -25.26 -13.88 5.24
C GLY A 210 -25.95 -12.68 4.60
N GLY A 211 -26.77 -11.99 5.37
CA GLY A 211 -27.42 -10.75 4.93
C GLY A 211 -26.40 -9.59 4.89
N VAL A 212 -26.61 -8.65 3.95
CA VAL A 212 -25.73 -7.48 3.74
C VAL A 212 -25.44 -6.73 5.05
N GLY A 213 -26.45 -6.45 5.87
CA GLY A 213 -26.27 -5.73 7.13
C GLY A 213 -25.37 -6.48 8.14
N ARG A 214 -25.38 -7.83 8.13
CA ARG A 214 -24.46 -8.62 8.97
C ARG A 214 -23.04 -8.57 8.42
N LEU A 215 -22.89 -8.65 7.11
CA LEU A 215 -21.58 -8.58 6.45
C LEU A 215 -20.93 -7.20 6.63
N LEU A 216 -21.72 -6.12 6.55
CA LEU A 216 -21.25 -4.77 6.87
C LEU A 216 -20.72 -4.68 8.30
N LYS A 217 -21.45 -5.23 9.30
CA LYS A 217 -20.97 -5.26 10.69
C LYS A 217 -19.64 -6.01 10.85
N ILE A 218 -19.44 -7.08 10.08
CA ILE A 218 -18.18 -7.86 10.11
C ILE A 218 -17.01 -7.04 9.55
N VAL A 219 -17.20 -6.36 8.41
CA VAL A 219 -16.14 -5.53 7.84
C VAL A 219 -15.88 -4.27 8.68
N THR A 220 -16.92 -3.67 9.29
CA THR A 220 -16.72 -2.58 10.26
C THR A 220 -15.91 -3.02 11.48
N ALA A 221 -16.13 -4.23 12.00
CA ALA A 221 -15.30 -4.76 13.10
C ALA A 221 -13.82 -4.92 12.69
N PHE A 222 -13.57 -5.35 11.45
CA PHE A 222 -12.22 -5.39 10.88
C PHE A 222 -11.62 -3.99 10.79
N THR A 223 -12.33 -3.02 10.19
CA THR A 223 -11.83 -1.63 10.02
C THR A 223 -11.56 -0.99 11.39
N PHE A 224 -12.42 -1.22 12.37
CA PHE A 224 -12.22 -0.70 13.72
C PHE A 224 -10.93 -1.26 14.36
N ALA A 225 -10.72 -2.57 14.29
CA ALA A 225 -9.52 -3.22 14.79
C ALA A 225 -8.25 -2.77 14.03
N HIS A 226 -8.34 -2.69 12.69
CA HIS A 226 -7.30 -2.15 11.82
C HIS A 226 -6.90 -0.72 12.23
N SER A 227 -7.88 0.13 12.52
CA SER A 227 -7.64 1.52 12.94
C SER A 227 -6.85 1.60 14.25
N ILE A 228 -7.11 0.69 15.20
CA ILE A 228 -6.38 0.63 16.48
C ILE A 228 -4.90 0.35 16.23
N THR A 229 -4.58 -0.71 15.50
CA THR A 229 -3.18 -1.13 15.29
C THR A 229 -2.44 -0.21 14.34
N LEU A 230 -3.12 0.34 13.32
CA LEU A 230 -2.55 1.38 12.48
C LEU A 230 -2.20 2.62 13.31
N GLY A 231 -3.07 3.04 14.23
CA GLY A 231 -2.78 4.13 15.16
C GLY A 231 -1.61 3.82 16.09
N LEU A 232 -1.59 2.64 16.71
CA LEU A 232 -0.48 2.22 17.58
C LEU A 232 0.87 2.25 16.86
N ALA A 233 0.89 1.80 15.62
CA ALA A 233 2.09 1.80 14.80
C ALA A 233 2.50 3.21 14.37
N THR A 234 1.55 4.03 13.91
CA THR A 234 1.83 5.41 13.47
C THR A 234 2.39 6.28 14.61
N PHE A 235 1.93 6.05 15.84
CA PHE A 235 2.47 6.74 17.02
C PHE A 235 3.72 6.07 17.62
N HIS A 236 4.30 5.08 16.95
CA HIS A 236 5.47 4.31 17.41
C HIS A 236 5.29 3.65 18.79
N ILE A 237 4.04 3.32 19.16
CA ILE A 237 3.74 2.62 20.43
C ILE A 237 4.02 1.12 20.27
N ALA A 238 3.70 0.56 19.10
CA ALA A 238 3.96 -0.83 18.75
C ALA A 238 4.27 -0.94 17.26
N SER A 239 5.38 -1.56 16.89
CA SER A 239 5.82 -1.76 15.51
C SER A 239 6.42 -3.17 15.38
N PRO A 240 5.57 -4.20 15.28
CA PRO A 240 6.05 -5.57 15.06
C PRO A 240 6.78 -5.66 13.72
N PRO A 241 7.80 -6.54 13.60
CA PRO A 241 8.54 -6.69 12.35
C PRO A 241 7.65 -7.22 11.21
N ALA A 242 7.88 -6.73 9.98
CA ALA A 242 7.15 -7.14 8.78
C ALA A 242 7.22 -8.66 8.56
N SER A 243 8.38 -9.27 8.86
CA SER A 243 8.60 -10.72 8.78
C SER A 243 7.64 -11.56 9.63
N LEU A 244 6.99 -10.98 10.64
CA LEU A 244 5.94 -11.62 11.43
C LEU A 244 4.54 -11.28 10.89
N ILE A 245 4.32 -10.02 10.54
CA ILE A 245 3.00 -9.51 10.17
C ILE A 245 2.57 -10.00 8.78
N GLU A 246 3.44 -9.97 7.79
CA GLU A 246 3.10 -10.38 6.43
C GLU A 246 2.68 -11.86 6.32
N PRO A 247 3.42 -12.84 6.91
CA PRO A 247 2.93 -14.22 6.95
C PRO A 247 1.60 -14.37 7.71
N ALA A 248 1.40 -13.61 8.80
CA ALA A 248 0.15 -13.65 9.57
C ALA A 248 -1.04 -13.12 8.75
N ILE A 249 -0.85 -12.08 7.93
CA ILE A 249 -1.84 -11.60 6.97
C ILE A 249 -2.20 -12.71 5.98
N ALA A 250 -1.20 -13.34 5.35
CA ALA A 250 -1.43 -14.43 4.40
C ALA A 250 -2.16 -15.62 5.05
N LEU A 251 -1.81 -15.96 6.29
CA LEU A 251 -2.47 -17.02 7.05
C LEU A 251 -3.95 -16.68 7.34
N SER A 252 -4.29 -15.41 7.56
CA SER A 252 -5.68 -14.98 7.74
C SER A 252 -6.53 -15.26 6.49
N ILE A 253 -5.95 -15.10 5.30
CA ILE A 253 -6.60 -15.40 4.01
C ILE A 253 -6.83 -16.91 3.86
N VAL A 254 -5.81 -17.73 4.19
CA VAL A 254 -5.97 -19.20 4.23
C VAL A 254 -7.11 -19.57 5.15
N PHE A 255 -7.17 -18.99 6.35
CA PHE A 255 -8.18 -19.29 7.34
C PHE A 255 -9.60 -18.99 6.85
N VAL A 256 -9.86 -17.81 6.26
CA VAL A 256 -11.20 -17.46 5.77
C VAL A 256 -11.59 -18.29 4.55
N GLY A 257 -10.65 -18.59 3.64
CA GLY A 257 -10.88 -19.47 2.50
C GLY A 257 -11.21 -20.90 2.93
N ALA A 258 -10.41 -21.49 3.82
CA ALA A 258 -10.63 -22.82 4.36
C ALA A 258 -11.96 -22.91 5.12
N SER A 259 -12.29 -21.90 5.93
CA SER A 259 -13.56 -21.83 6.66
C SER A 259 -14.77 -21.79 5.71
N ALA A 260 -14.66 -21.07 4.59
CA ALA A 260 -15.69 -21.02 3.55
C ALA A 260 -15.82 -22.35 2.81
N PHE A 261 -14.72 -23.06 2.59
CA PHE A 261 -14.71 -24.38 1.94
C PHE A 261 -15.32 -25.47 2.83
N LEU A 262 -14.98 -25.48 4.13
CA LEU A 262 -15.42 -26.49 5.09
C LEU A 262 -16.88 -26.31 5.57
N GLY A 263 -17.42 -25.12 5.47
CA GLY A 263 -18.82 -24.82 5.80
C GLY A 263 -19.15 -25.00 7.29
N THR A 264 -18.58 -24.16 8.17
CA THR A 264 -18.86 -24.20 9.62
C THR A 264 -20.30 -23.83 9.96
N LYS A 265 -21.04 -24.71 10.62
CA LYS A 265 -22.53 -24.58 10.78
C LYS A 265 -23.02 -24.17 12.18
N GLN A 266 -22.24 -24.20 13.25
CA GLN A 266 -22.81 -24.08 14.59
C GLN A 266 -22.75 -22.72 15.27
N HIS A 267 -21.71 -21.94 15.06
CA HIS A 267 -21.59 -20.58 15.56
C HIS A 267 -20.94 -19.73 14.49
N ASP A 268 -21.34 -18.48 14.37
CA ASP A 268 -20.72 -17.57 13.40
C ASP A 268 -19.69 -16.67 14.09
N PRO A 269 -18.43 -17.12 14.23
CA PRO A 269 -17.37 -16.37 14.88
C PRO A 269 -16.74 -15.31 13.97
N ARG A 270 -17.30 -15.05 12.78
CA ARG A 270 -16.73 -14.14 11.78
C ARG A 270 -16.45 -12.74 12.31
N LEU A 271 -17.33 -12.22 13.19
CA LEU A 271 -17.12 -10.92 13.82
C LEU A 271 -15.83 -10.89 14.65
N LEU A 272 -15.60 -11.94 15.45
CA LEU A 272 -14.39 -12.08 16.25
C LEU A 272 -13.16 -12.25 15.38
N PHE A 273 -13.23 -13.10 14.35
CA PHE A 273 -12.09 -13.32 13.45
C PHE A 273 -11.78 -12.05 12.63
N ALA A 274 -12.79 -11.36 12.12
CA ALA A 274 -12.60 -10.10 11.41
C ALA A 274 -11.91 -9.06 12.31
N PHE A 275 -12.32 -8.98 13.57
CA PHE A 275 -11.66 -8.11 14.55
C PHE A 275 -10.20 -8.53 14.80
N CYS A 276 -9.94 -9.80 15.11
CA CYS A 276 -8.59 -10.29 15.36
C CYS A 276 -7.65 -10.11 14.16
N PHE A 277 -8.16 -10.43 12.96
CA PHE A 277 -7.36 -10.25 11.74
C PHE A 277 -7.21 -8.78 11.34
N GLY A 278 -8.20 -7.94 11.64
CA GLY A 278 -8.08 -6.50 11.50
C GLY A 278 -6.91 -5.93 12.31
N LEU A 279 -6.69 -6.41 13.55
CA LEU A 279 -5.53 -6.04 14.36
C LEU A 279 -4.19 -6.40 13.68
N ILE A 280 -4.14 -7.53 12.98
CA ILE A 280 -2.93 -7.94 12.26
C ILE A 280 -2.71 -7.06 11.01
N HIS A 281 -3.76 -6.90 10.19
CA HIS A 281 -3.68 -6.14 8.95
C HIS A 281 -3.33 -4.67 9.14
N GLY A 282 -3.75 -4.04 10.26
CA GLY A 282 -3.43 -2.65 10.54
C GLY A 282 -1.93 -2.40 10.77
N PHE A 283 -1.17 -3.39 11.22
CA PHE A 283 0.28 -3.28 11.28
C PHE A 283 0.95 -3.41 9.90
N GLY A 284 0.32 -4.07 8.92
CA GLY A 284 0.88 -4.25 7.59
C GLY A 284 1.07 -2.95 6.81
N PHE A 285 0.21 -1.94 7.01
CA PHE A 285 0.31 -0.63 6.34
C PHE A 285 1.05 0.43 7.17
N ALA A 286 1.42 0.09 8.39
CA ALA A 286 1.99 1.03 9.35
C ALA A 286 3.30 1.65 8.87
N ASN A 287 4.17 0.88 8.23
CA ASN A 287 5.47 1.36 7.73
C ASN A 287 5.28 2.46 6.68
N ALA A 288 4.39 2.27 5.70
CA ALA A 288 4.10 3.28 4.68
C ALA A 288 3.57 4.59 5.29
N LEU A 289 2.74 4.50 6.33
CA LEU A 289 2.19 5.69 6.98
C LEU A 289 3.20 6.39 7.92
N GLN A 290 4.09 5.62 8.58
CA GLN A 290 5.19 6.18 9.39
C GLN A 290 6.19 6.96 8.54
N GLU A 291 6.48 6.46 7.34
CA GLU A 291 7.42 7.09 6.41
C GLU A 291 6.88 8.41 5.84
N MET A 292 5.56 8.61 5.87
CA MET A 292 4.93 9.88 5.51
C MET A 292 5.26 11.02 6.48
N MET A 293 5.90 10.76 7.64
CA MET A 293 6.31 11.75 8.64
C MET A 293 5.26 12.83 8.96
N LEU A 294 4.00 12.45 9.03
CA LEU A 294 2.88 13.38 9.24
C LEU A 294 3.02 14.17 10.55
N PRO A 295 2.76 15.49 10.56
CA PRO A 295 2.72 16.25 11.79
C PRO A 295 1.64 15.68 12.71
N ARG A 296 1.89 15.69 14.02
CA ARG A 296 0.97 15.11 15.03
C ARG A 296 -0.47 15.63 14.89
N GLN A 297 -0.66 16.88 14.47
CA GLN A 297 -1.99 17.49 14.27
C GLN A 297 -2.71 16.96 13.03
N ALA A 298 -1.99 16.63 11.95
CA ALA A 298 -2.56 16.08 10.72
C ALA A 298 -2.78 14.56 10.81
N VAL A 299 -1.97 13.82 11.61
CA VAL A 299 -2.06 12.37 11.77
C VAL A 299 -3.46 11.92 12.16
N GLY A 300 -4.11 12.61 13.10
CA GLY A 300 -5.47 12.24 13.54
C GLY A 300 -6.49 12.29 12.42
N TRP A 301 -6.52 13.38 11.65
CA TRP A 301 -7.42 13.54 10.51
C TRP A 301 -7.09 12.60 9.36
N SER A 302 -5.79 12.38 9.10
CA SER A 302 -5.33 11.45 8.07
C SER A 302 -5.73 10.01 8.39
N LEU A 303 -5.50 9.55 9.63
CA LEU A 303 -5.90 8.21 10.08
C LEU A 303 -7.42 8.03 10.03
N PHE A 304 -8.18 9.00 10.50
CA PHE A 304 -9.64 8.95 10.48
C PHE A 304 -10.17 8.85 9.05
N ALA A 305 -9.68 9.73 8.16
CA ALA A 305 -10.08 9.76 6.77
C ALA A 305 -9.66 8.48 6.02
N PHE A 306 -8.43 7.98 6.24
CA PHE A 306 -7.95 6.75 5.65
C PHE A 306 -8.84 5.56 6.04
N ASN A 307 -9.10 5.37 7.33
CA ASN A 307 -9.97 4.28 7.80
C ASN A 307 -11.41 4.43 7.32
N GLY A 308 -11.91 5.66 7.17
CA GLY A 308 -13.19 5.94 6.49
C GLY A 308 -13.17 5.47 5.03
N GLY A 309 -12.08 5.68 4.32
CA GLY A 309 -11.86 5.17 2.97
C GLY A 309 -11.81 3.65 2.90
N VAL A 310 -11.10 3.01 3.84
CA VAL A 310 -11.06 1.54 3.98
C VAL A 310 -12.47 0.98 4.15
N GLU A 311 -13.28 1.57 5.05
CA GLU A 311 -14.68 1.16 5.30
C GLU A 311 -15.54 1.29 4.04
N ILE A 312 -15.41 2.40 3.31
CA ILE A 312 -16.12 2.62 2.03
C ILE A 312 -15.69 1.57 1.01
N GLY A 313 -14.39 1.33 0.83
CA GLY A 313 -13.87 0.34 -0.11
C GLY A 313 -14.41 -1.07 0.17
N GLN A 314 -14.35 -1.52 1.43
CA GLN A 314 -14.89 -2.80 1.85
C GLN A 314 -16.42 -2.85 1.68
N GLY A 315 -17.12 -1.77 2.02
CA GLY A 315 -18.58 -1.64 1.81
C GLY A 315 -18.96 -1.80 0.35
N CYS A 316 -18.21 -1.22 -0.58
CA CYS A 316 -18.41 -1.39 -2.03
C CYS A 316 -18.28 -2.86 -2.44
N ILE A 317 -17.26 -3.58 -1.93
CA ILE A 317 -17.08 -5.01 -2.21
C ILE A 317 -18.27 -5.82 -1.67
N VAL A 318 -18.71 -5.56 -0.43
CA VAL A 318 -19.87 -6.21 0.17
C VAL A 318 -21.12 -5.99 -0.64
N LEU A 319 -21.40 -4.73 -1.03
CA LEU A 319 -22.60 -4.34 -1.79
C LEU A 319 -22.60 -4.90 -3.21
N ALA A 320 -21.45 -5.14 -3.81
CA ALA A 320 -21.32 -5.78 -5.13
C ALA A 320 -21.47 -7.30 -5.04
N VAL A 321 -20.69 -7.95 -4.15
CA VAL A 321 -20.55 -9.42 -4.14
C VAL A 321 -21.70 -10.11 -3.41
N ALA A 322 -22.16 -9.58 -2.26
CA ALA A 322 -23.17 -10.28 -1.46
C ALA A 322 -24.53 -10.42 -2.16
N PRO A 323 -25.09 -9.38 -2.82
CA PRO A 323 -26.34 -9.53 -3.58
C PRO A 323 -26.18 -10.50 -4.78
N MET A 324 -25.03 -10.46 -5.45
CA MET A 324 -24.73 -11.36 -6.56
C MET A 324 -24.74 -12.83 -6.11
N LEU A 325 -24.06 -13.15 -5.00
CA LEU A 325 -24.08 -14.47 -4.41
C LEU A 325 -25.47 -14.88 -3.93
N ALA A 326 -26.23 -13.96 -3.33
CA ALA A 326 -27.61 -14.22 -2.90
C ALA A 326 -28.53 -14.53 -4.08
N LEU A 327 -28.42 -13.78 -5.18
CA LEU A 327 -29.18 -14.03 -6.41
C LEU A 327 -28.81 -15.38 -7.04
N LEU A 328 -27.53 -15.71 -7.10
CA LEU A 328 -27.04 -16.97 -7.62
C LEU A 328 -27.60 -18.16 -6.80
N ARG A 329 -27.55 -18.07 -5.47
CA ARG A 329 -28.11 -19.09 -4.56
C ARG A 329 -29.63 -19.26 -4.71
N ARG A 330 -30.37 -18.19 -5.08
CA ARG A 330 -31.79 -18.26 -5.33
C ARG A 330 -32.11 -18.93 -6.66
N ARG A 331 -31.31 -18.70 -7.72
CA ARG A 331 -31.53 -19.23 -9.06
C ARG A 331 -31.13 -20.70 -9.21
N ASP A 332 -29.93 -21.02 -8.77
CA ASP A 332 -29.35 -22.37 -8.84
C ASP A 332 -28.47 -22.64 -7.61
N PRO A 333 -29.02 -23.21 -6.53
CA PRO A 333 -28.28 -23.49 -5.31
C PRO A 333 -27.07 -24.42 -5.54
N ILE A 334 -27.22 -25.43 -6.43
CA ILE A 334 -26.16 -26.42 -6.69
C ILE A 334 -25.01 -25.75 -7.43
N PHE A 335 -25.30 -24.92 -8.39
CA PHE A 335 -24.28 -24.15 -9.12
C PHE A 335 -23.61 -23.13 -8.21
N ALA A 336 -24.38 -22.43 -7.37
CA ALA A 336 -23.86 -21.49 -6.38
C ALA A 336 -22.88 -22.15 -5.41
N ASP A 337 -23.21 -23.34 -4.86
CA ASP A 337 -22.33 -24.05 -3.95
C ASP A 337 -21.00 -24.48 -4.63
N ARG A 338 -21.06 -24.82 -5.92
CA ARG A 338 -19.83 -25.12 -6.69
C ARG A 338 -18.96 -23.90 -6.90
N ILE A 339 -19.56 -22.76 -7.25
CA ILE A 339 -18.84 -21.49 -7.41
C ILE A 339 -18.22 -21.07 -6.08
N VAL A 340 -18.97 -21.14 -4.98
CA VAL A 340 -18.47 -20.82 -3.64
C VAL A 340 -17.31 -21.74 -3.25
N ALA A 341 -17.44 -23.05 -3.45
CA ALA A 341 -16.38 -24.00 -3.15
C ALA A 341 -15.12 -23.75 -3.98
N ALA A 342 -15.27 -23.48 -5.29
CA ALA A 342 -14.17 -23.18 -6.18
C ALA A 342 -13.47 -21.85 -5.77
N ALA A 343 -14.24 -20.80 -5.50
CA ALA A 343 -13.72 -19.51 -5.03
C ALA A 343 -13.02 -19.64 -3.68
N ALA A 344 -13.59 -20.38 -2.73
CA ALA A 344 -12.99 -20.66 -1.43
C ALA A 344 -11.66 -21.40 -1.55
N LEU A 345 -11.57 -22.40 -2.46
CA LEU A 345 -10.33 -23.09 -2.76
C LEU A 345 -9.28 -22.14 -3.37
N CYS A 346 -9.67 -21.28 -4.31
CA CYS A 346 -8.77 -20.29 -4.91
C CYS A 346 -8.22 -19.32 -3.83
N VAL A 347 -9.07 -18.82 -2.95
CA VAL A 347 -8.66 -17.93 -1.83
C VAL A 347 -7.67 -18.65 -0.92
N THR A 348 -7.96 -19.92 -0.56
CA THR A 348 -7.08 -20.72 0.32
C THR A 348 -5.71 -20.96 -0.32
N VAL A 349 -5.69 -21.35 -1.61
CA VAL A 349 -4.44 -21.62 -2.34
C VAL A 349 -3.60 -20.35 -2.53
N ALA A 350 -4.24 -19.23 -2.86
CA ALA A 350 -3.57 -17.94 -2.99
C ALA A 350 -2.94 -17.52 -1.65
N GLY A 351 -3.71 -17.59 -0.55
CA GLY A 351 -3.19 -17.29 0.78
C GLY A 351 -2.03 -18.21 1.20
N ALA A 352 -2.13 -19.53 0.90
CA ALA A 352 -1.06 -20.47 1.19
C ALA A 352 0.21 -20.15 0.39
N TYR A 353 0.06 -19.84 -0.90
CA TYR A 353 1.19 -19.43 -1.75
C TYR A 353 1.91 -18.19 -1.18
N TRP A 354 1.17 -17.14 -0.83
CA TRP A 354 1.75 -15.93 -0.23
C TRP A 354 2.36 -16.19 1.15
N PHE A 355 1.75 -17.08 1.94
CA PHE A 355 2.32 -17.46 3.23
C PHE A 355 3.73 -18.06 3.05
N PHE A 356 3.87 -19.05 2.17
CA PHE A 356 5.19 -19.65 1.91
C PHE A 356 6.17 -18.64 1.33
N GLN A 357 5.75 -17.80 0.40
CA GLN A 357 6.60 -16.76 -0.18
C GLN A 357 7.14 -15.80 0.90
N ARG A 358 6.28 -15.36 1.82
CA ARG A 358 6.64 -14.39 2.89
C ARG A 358 7.44 -15.01 4.03
N VAL A 359 7.33 -16.32 4.26
CA VAL A 359 8.15 -17.04 5.25
C VAL A 359 9.55 -17.33 4.70
N MET A 360 9.69 -17.46 3.38
CA MET A 360 10.97 -17.78 2.73
C MET A 360 11.75 -16.52 2.28
N ALA A 361 11.13 -15.35 2.27
CA ALA A 361 11.77 -14.06 1.98
C ALA A 361 12.50 -13.49 3.20
#